data_7119ec3b6ebb10089954d92ac55098ba
#
_entry.id   7119ec3b6ebb10089954d92ac55098ba
#
_cell.length_a   1.000
_cell.length_b   1.000
_cell.length_c   1.000
_cell.angle_alpha   90.00
_cell.angle_beta   90.00
_cell.angle_gamma   90.00
#
_symmetry.space_group_name_H-M   'P 1'
#
loop_
_entity.id
_entity.type
_entity.pdbx_description
1 polymer ?
#
loop_
_entity_poly.entity_id
_entity_poly.type
_entity_poly.pdbx_seq_one_letter_code
_entity_poly.pdbx_strand_id
1 'polypeptide(L)'
;MIDYVWLIPLFPLVSFLLLIIFGKKIREGSSVLSIFFVFLSFICAVLVLIERLSTVPVKHKWVWLRAGDIDISFGFEVTALGALMLFIVTLVSLLVHVYSKGYMKGEERLPTFYAYLGLFTFAMLGLVISPNLLQLYIFWELVGLGSFLLIGFYFFKEEARAAAKKAFIMTRIGDVGLFIGMILIFWHAGSFEYDAIFRAIHTGDLTPTMITITAILIFIGAMGKSGQFPLHTWLPDAMEGPTPVSALIHAATMVAAGVYLVATMFPLFSASAVAMQTVAIVGAFTAIFAASIGLVQTDIKRVLAYSTVSQLGYMMLALGSAGYVAGVFHLTTHAFFKALLFLAAGSVIHAVHTQNINKMGGLQKKMKVTAALFLIGTFAISGVPLLSGFFSKDEILAATWMNGNYVLFILAVIAAFLTAFYMFRLYYLVFTGEAKTKEDVHESPRIMTYPMIVLGVLAVVAGYINTPWFGTFLGDWLTKDVAFKVQEAHGPVWIMIVATLVSLAGIALAYFIYGKKSIARDWAGGEEAPLYKILKEKYYVDELYNMTVIPITKGIAHVLRLFEMYVVEGIAVLIGSLVKGMSGIGSRLQNGNVQVYGTVTAVSLAVLFIILLYTGGDLR
;
A
#
# COMPACT_ATOMS: atom_id res chain seq x y z
N MET A 1 -18.19 -14.38 17.67
CA MET A 1 -17.27 -13.22 17.63
C MET A 1 -17.27 -12.55 16.26
N ILE A 2 -17.49 -13.32 15.23
CA ILE A 2 -17.50 -12.84 13.84
C ILE A 2 -18.53 -11.72 13.58
N ASP A 3 -19.69 -11.74 14.26
CA ASP A 3 -20.71 -10.69 14.17
C ASP A 3 -20.28 -9.35 14.81
N TYR A 4 -19.22 -9.38 15.59
CA TYR A 4 -18.63 -8.21 16.26
C TYR A 4 -17.29 -7.80 15.65
N VAL A 5 -17.01 -8.22 14.41
CA VAL A 5 -15.73 -7.94 13.74
C VAL A 5 -15.43 -6.44 13.64
N TRP A 6 -16.45 -5.58 13.61
CA TRP A 6 -16.34 -4.12 13.63
C TRP A 6 -15.62 -3.56 14.88
N LEU A 7 -15.53 -4.33 15.97
CA LEU A 7 -14.75 -3.98 17.15
C LEU A 7 -13.24 -3.95 16.85
N ILE A 8 -12.78 -4.77 15.90
CA ILE A 8 -11.36 -4.89 15.56
C ILE A 8 -10.80 -3.54 15.08
N PRO A 9 -11.35 -2.84 14.08
CA PRO A 9 -10.92 -1.50 13.72
C PRO A 9 -11.31 -0.43 14.76
N LEU A 10 -12.40 -0.62 15.52
CA LEU A 10 -12.84 0.37 16.50
C LEU A 10 -11.81 0.62 17.60
N PHE A 11 -11.13 -0.41 18.11
CA PHE A 11 -10.15 -0.24 19.18
C PHE A 11 -8.98 0.68 18.79
N PRO A 12 -8.30 0.54 17.65
CA PRO A 12 -7.28 1.50 17.22
C PRO A 12 -7.84 2.91 16.99
N LEU A 13 -9.09 3.04 16.51
CA LEU A 13 -9.77 4.33 16.36
C LEU A 13 -9.97 5.02 17.70
N VAL A 14 -10.44 4.29 18.71
CA VAL A 14 -10.60 4.82 20.08
C VAL A 14 -9.25 5.26 20.64
N SER A 15 -8.20 4.46 20.44
CA SER A 15 -6.84 4.85 20.81
C SER A 15 -6.42 6.16 20.14
N PHE A 16 -6.64 6.31 18.83
CA PHE A 16 -6.36 7.53 18.09
C PHE A 16 -7.08 8.73 18.68
N LEU A 17 -8.39 8.65 18.88
CA LEU A 17 -9.21 9.75 19.41
C LEU A 17 -8.76 10.16 20.81
N LEU A 18 -8.54 9.20 21.70
CA LEU A 18 -8.07 9.48 23.06
C LEU A 18 -6.70 10.15 23.07
N LEU A 19 -5.78 9.72 22.20
CA LEU A 19 -4.43 10.29 22.13
C LEU A 19 -4.40 11.67 21.46
N ILE A 20 -5.24 11.96 20.49
CA ILE A 20 -5.34 13.31 19.90
C ILE A 20 -5.90 14.29 20.93
N ILE A 21 -6.91 13.90 21.71
CA ILE A 21 -7.58 14.79 22.67
C ILE A 21 -6.76 14.94 23.97
N PHE A 22 -6.30 13.83 24.53
CA PHE A 22 -5.71 13.77 25.87
C PHE A 22 -4.20 13.49 25.87
N GLY A 23 -3.58 13.24 24.72
CA GLY A 23 -2.19 12.76 24.63
C GLY A 23 -1.17 13.69 25.30
N LYS A 24 -1.36 15.02 25.22
CA LYS A 24 -0.50 15.98 25.92
C LYS A 24 -0.51 15.81 27.45
N LYS A 25 -1.61 15.33 28.04
CA LYS A 25 -1.72 15.05 29.49
C LYS A 25 -1.16 13.67 29.83
N ILE A 26 -1.35 12.67 28.94
CA ILE A 26 -0.96 11.28 29.15
C ILE A 26 0.55 11.09 28.97
N ARG A 27 1.19 11.84 28.06
CA ARG A 27 2.65 11.79 27.76
C ARG A 27 3.14 10.36 27.52
N GLU A 28 4.06 9.84 28.34
CA GLU A 28 4.64 8.49 28.20
C GLU A 28 3.61 7.36 28.31
N GLY A 29 2.50 7.55 29.03
CA GLY A 29 1.39 6.62 29.12
C GLY A 29 0.70 6.37 27.77
N SER A 30 0.91 7.24 26.77
CA SER A 30 0.36 7.11 25.43
C SER A 30 0.75 5.78 24.77
N SER A 31 1.97 5.31 25.00
CA SER A 31 2.45 4.02 24.51
C SER A 31 1.64 2.84 25.09
N VAL A 32 1.41 2.87 26.40
CA VAL A 32 0.66 1.81 27.10
C VAL A 32 -0.80 1.78 26.65
N LEU A 33 -1.42 2.95 26.57
CA LEU A 33 -2.81 3.09 26.09
C LEU A 33 -2.97 2.50 24.69
N SER A 34 -2.09 2.88 23.75
CA SER A 34 -2.17 2.45 22.37
C SER A 34 -1.91 0.94 22.23
N ILE A 35 -0.88 0.41 22.93
CA ILE A 35 -0.59 -1.02 22.96
C ILE A 35 -1.81 -1.80 23.51
N PHE A 36 -2.46 -1.31 24.55
CA PHE A 36 -3.63 -1.96 25.14
C PHE A 36 -4.78 -2.10 24.13
N PHE A 37 -5.15 -1.02 23.44
CA PHE A 37 -6.24 -1.08 22.45
C PHE A 37 -5.89 -1.96 21.23
N VAL A 38 -4.66 -1.89 20.73
CA VAL A 38 -4.23 -2.77 19.63
C VAL A 38 -4.15 -4.23 20.06
N PHE A 39 -3.81 -4.50 21.32
CA PHE A 39 -3.85 -5.84 21.90
C PHE A 39 -5.27 -6.40 21.96
N LEU A 40 -6.26 -5.60 22.35
CA LEU A 40 -7.68 -6.01 22.30
C LEU A 40 -8.12 -6.29 20.85
N SER A 41 -7.71 -5.45 19.91
CA SER A 41 -7.95 -5.66 18.48
C SER A 41 -7.35 -6.99 18.00
N PHE A 42 -6.13 -7.31 18.42
CA PHE A 42 -5.46 -8.58 18.09
C PHE A 42 -6.18 -9.78 18.67
N ILE A 43 -6.60 -9.74 19.95
CA ILE A 43 -7.39 -10.85 20.55
C ILE A 43 -8.66 -11.10 19.74
N CYS A 44 -9.40 -10.03 19.41
CA CYS A 44 -10.61 -10.16 18.60
C CYS A 44 -10.31 -10.75 17.21
N ALA A 45 -9.21 -10.34 16.56
CA ALA A 45 -8.81 -10.88 15.27
C ALA A 45 -8.45 -12.37 15.33
N VAL A 46 -7.77 -12.82 16.41
CA VAL A 46 -7.48 -14.24 16.65
C VAL A 46 -8.77 -15.03 16.82
N LEU A 47 -9.72 -14.55 17.62
CA LEU A 47 -11.01 -15.22 17.83
C LEU A 47 -11.81 -15.32 16.52
N VAL A 48 -11.83 -14.24 15.71
CA VAL A 48 -12.48 -14.25 14.40
C VAL A 48 -11.80 -15.24 13.45
N LEU A 49 -10.46 -15.29 13.44
CA LEU A 49 -9.72 -16.25 12.63
C LEU A 49 -10.08 -17.70 13.01
N ILE A 50 -10.06 -18.04 14.31
CA ILE A 50 -10.39 -19.39 14.80
C ILE A 50 -11.83 -19.76 14.41
N GLU A 51 -12.79 -18.86 14.60
CA GLU A 51 -14.19 -19.10 14.24
C GLU A 51 -14.33 -19.28 12.71
N ARG A 52 -13.60 -18.49 11.92
CA ARG A 52 -13.65 -18.55 10.45
C ARG A 52 -13.01 -19.80 9.84
N LEU A 53 -12.15 -20.51 10.57
CA LEU A 53 -11.60 -21.80 10.11
C LEU A 53 -12.69 -22.85 9.90
N SER A 54 -13.79 -22.79 10.67
CA SER A 54 -14.88 -23.76 10.65
C SER A 54 -16.20 -23.22 10.07
N THR A 55 -16.34 -21.90 9.85
CA THR A 55 -17.58 -21.27 9.38
C THR A 55 -17.48 -20.79 7.93
N VAL A 56 -18.63 -20.48 7.33
CA VAL A 56 -18.76 -19.83 6.02
C VAL A 56 -18.51 -18.31 6.12
N PRO A 57 -18.30 -17.59 5.01
CA PRO A 57 -18.21 -16.14 5.02
C PRO A 57 -19.42 -15.49 5.66
N VAL A 58 -19.18 -14.47 6.48
CA VAL A 58 -20.23 -13.69 7.14
C VAL A 58 -20.19 -12.26 6.60
N LYS A 59 -21.37 -11.78 6.20
CA LYS A 59 -21.57 -10.44 5.66
C LYS A 59 -22.74 -9.76 6.37
N HIS A 60 -22.46 -8.60 6.95
CA HIS A 60 -23.48 -7.72 7.51
C HIS A 60 -23.40 -6.37 6.84
N LYS A 61 -24.57 -5.85 6.42
CA LYS A 61 -24.66 -4.54 5.77
C LYS A 61 -25.92 -3.82 6.22
N TRP A 62 -25.83 -2.50 6.25
CA TRP A 62 -26.94 -1.59 6.45
C TRP A 62 -26.87 -0.48 5.41
N VAL A 63 -28.04 0.01 4.98
CA VAL A 63 -28.12 1.09 4.00
C VAL A 63 -27.70 2.38 4.70
N TRP A 64 -26.62 2.98 4.20
CA TRP A 64 -26.11 4.27 4.69
C TRP A 64 -26.73 5.45 3.95
N LEU A 65 -26.85 5.35 2.62
CA LEU A 65 -27.43 6.39 1.76
C LEU A 65 -28.33 5.73 0.71
N ARG A 66 -29.52 6.31 0.55
CA ARG A 66 -30.45 5.95 -0.52
C ARG A 66 -30.64 7.13 -1.46
N ALA A 67 -30.37 6.93 -2.76
CA ALA A 67 -30.51 7.94 -3.79
C ALA A 67 -31.33 7.36 -4.96
N GLY A 68 -32.66 7.60 -4.96
CA GLY A 68 -33.59 6.94 -5.89
C GLY A 68 -33.60 5.42 -5.67
N ASP A 69 -33.30 4.66 -6.71
CA ASP A 69 -33.23 3.20 -6.67
C ASP A 69 -31.85 2.64 -6.26
N ILE A 70 -30.91 3.54 -5.94
CA ILE A 70 -29.53 3.16 -5.58
C ILE A 70 -29.40 3.14 -4.06
N ASP A 71 -29.11 1.97 -3.50
CA ASP A 71 -28.76 1.79 -2.10
C ASP A 71 -27.23 1.69 -1.95
N ILE A 72 -26.66 2.64 -1.25
CA ILE A 72 -25.24 2.60 -0.84
C ILE A 72 -25.19 2.04 0.57
N SER A 73 -24.57 0.85 0.70
CA SER A 73 -24.46 0.15 1.97
C SER A 73 -23.09 0.39 2.62
N PHE A 74 -23.09 0.35 3.94
CA PHE A 74 -21.91 0.26 4.79
C PHE A 74 -22.01 -1.03 5.60
N GLY A 75 -20.87 -1.63 5.97
CA GLY A 75 -20.93 -2.89 6.71
C GLY A 75 -19.59 -3.56 6.88
N PHE A 76 -19.63 -4.88 7.04
CA PHE A 76 -18.41 -5.69 7.08
C PHE A 76 -18.65 -7.07 6.43
N GLU A 77 -17.58 -7.59 5.86
CA GLU A 77 -17.53 -8.94 5.31
C GLU A 77 -16.25 -9.64 5.78
N VAL A 78 -16.39 -10.90 6.22
CA VAL A 78 -15.29 -11.71 6.72
C VAL A 78 -15.14 -12.95 5.85
N THR A 79 -14.32 -12.83 4.82
CA THR A 79 -13.85 -13.95 3.99
C THR A 79 -12.66 -14.64 4.65
N ALA A 80 -12.21 -15.78 4.12
CA ALA A 80 -10.96 -16.42 4.56
C ALA A 80 -9.75 -15.47 4.40
N LEU A 81 -9.64 -14.81 3.24
CA LEU A 81 -8.61 -13.82 2.98
C LEU A 81 -8.70 -12.63 3.96
N GLY A 82 -9.91 -12.12 4.23
CA GLY A 82 -10.15 -11.04 5.19
C GLY A 82 -9.71 -11.42 6.61
N ALA A 83 -10.10 -12.61 7.10
CA ALA A 83 -9.72 -13.10 8.44
C ALA A 83 -8.19 -13.27 8.57
N LEU A 84 -7.53 -13.79 7.54
CA LEU A 84 -6.06 -13.90 7.49
C LEU A 84 -5.42 -12.53 7.59
N MET A 85 -5.89 -11.57 6.81
CA MET A 85 -5.35 -10.20 6.82
C MET A 85 -5.62 -9.47 8.13
N LEU A 86 -6.78 -9.64 8.77
CA LEU A 86 -7.06 -9.10 10.10
C LEU A 86 -6.04 -9.59 11.12
N PHE A 87 -5.74 -10.89 11.10
CA PHE A 87 -4.73 -11.49 11.98
C PHE A 87 -3.34 -10.90 11.72
N ILE A 88 -2.90 -10.86 10.46
CA ILE A 88 -1.57 -10.38 10.08
C ILE A 88 -1.40 -8.90 10.45
N VAL A 89 -2.37 -8.05 10.11
CA VAL A 89 -2.31 -6.61 10.37
C VAL A 89 -2.29 -6.32 11.86
N THR A 90 -3.16 -6.96 12.64
CA THR A 90 -3.22 -6.72 14.09
C THR A 90 -2.00 -7.24 14.82
N LEU A 91 -1.48 -8.40 14.43
CA LEU A 91 -0.25 -8.97 15.01
C LEU A 91 0.95 -8.07 14.74
N VAL A 92 1.20 -7.73 13.48
CA VAL A 92 2.35 -6.88 13.10
C VAL A 92 2.21 -5.50 13.73
N SER A 93 0.99 -4.92 13.73
CA SER A 93 0.74 -3.62 14.37
C SER A 93 1.04 -3.67 15.87
N LEU A 94 0.58 -4.72 16.58
CA LEU A 94 0.86 -4.89 18.01
C LEU A 94 2.36 -4.96 18.29
N LEU A 95 3.08 -5.79 17.53
CA LEU A 95 4.53 -5.96 17.71
C LEU A 95 5.29 -4.67 17.41
N VAL A 96 4.86 -3.91 16.40
CA VAL A 96 5.41 -2.59 16.08
C VAL A 96 5.12 -1.58 17.20
N HIS A 97 3.91 -1.56 17.76
CA HIS A 97 3.56 -0.68 18.88
C HIS A 97 4.42 -0.98 20.11
N VAL A 98 4.62 -2.26 20.43
CA VAL A 98 5.50 -2.67 21.56
C VAL A 98 6.95 -2.26 21.32
N TYR A 99 7.48 -2.53 20.11
CA TYR A 99 8.83 -2.14 19.72
C TYR A 99 9.04 -0.62 19.80
N SER A 100 8.05 0.14 19.33
CA SER A 100 8.10 1.61 19.29
C SER A 100 8.26 2.24 20.68
N LYS A 101 7.79 1.58 21.74
CA LYS A 101 7.97 2.07 23.11
C LYS A 101 9.45 2.16 23.51
N GLY A 102 10.29 1.25 22.99
CA GLY A 102 11.74 1.32 23.18
C GLY A 102 12.40 2.31 22.21
N TYR A 103 12.04 2.21 20.92
CA TYR A 103 12.66 2.96 19.84
C TYR A 103 12.40 4.48 19.93
N MET A 104 11.17 4.90 20.29
CA MET A 104 10.73 6.29 20.38
C MET A 104 10.85 6.87 21.82
N LYS A 105 11.62 6.22 22.70
CA LYS A 105 11.83 6.71 24.06
C LYS A 105 12.48 8.09 24.03
N GLY A 106 11.88 9.06 24.74
CA GLY A 106 12.37 10.44 24.79
C GLY A 106 11.87 11.35 23.66
N GLU A 107 11.04 10.84 22.74
CA GLU A 107 10.43 11.65 21.68
C GLU A 107 9.33 12.55 22.27
N GLU A 108 9.44 13.88 22.11
CA GLU A 108 8.47 14.85 22.63
C GLU A 108 7.06 14.65 22.05
N ARG A 109 6.97 14.23 20.79
CA ARG A 109 5.73 14.00 20.06
C ARG A 109 5.24 12.56 20.14
N LEU A 110 5.66 11.80 21.15
CA LEU A 110 5.28 10.41 21.36
C LEU A 110 3.76 10.16 21.30
N PRO A 111 2.89 10.99 21.95
CA PRO A 111 1.44 10.82 21.84
C PRO A 111 0.90 10.94 20.43
N THR A 112 1.42 11.89 19.65
CA THR A 112 1.05 12.09 18.24
C THR A 112 1.49 10.91 17.38
N PHE A 113 2.68 10.37 17.64
CA PHE A 113 3.19 9.18 16.96
C PHE A 113 2.24 7.99 17.14
N TYR A 114 1.86 7.68 18.37
CA TYR A 114 0.94 6.57 18.66
C TYR A 114 -0.48 6.83 18.14
N ALA A 115 -0.93 8.09 18.16
CA ALA A 115 -2.21 8.45 17.55
C ALA A 115 -2.20 8.13 16.04
N TYR A 116 -1.17 8.54 15.32
CA TYR A 116 -1.04 8.27 13.88
C TYR A 116 -0.90 6.77 13.58
N LEU A 117 -0.20 6.01 14.41
CA LEU A 117 -0.16 4.54 14.29
C LEU A 117 -1.55 3.93 14.47
N GLY A 118 -2.32 4.41 15.46
CA GLY A 118 -3.70 3.97 15.70
C GLY A 118 -4.62 4.27 14.53
N LEU A 119 -4.57 5.50 13.98
CA LEU A 119 -5.34 5.90 12.80
C LEU A 119 -5.00 5.03 11.58
N PHE A 120 -3.73 4.79 11.34
CA PHE A 120 -3.26 3.99 10.22
C PHE A 120 -3.70 2.52 10.35
N THR A 121 -3.61 1.95 11.55
CA THR A 121 -4.08 0.59 11.85
C THR A 121 -5.60 0.49 11.68
N PHE A 122 -6.37 1.47 12.18
CA PHE A 122 -7.80 1.57 11.96
C PHE A 122 -8.16 1.56 10.47
N ALA A 123 -7.50 2.42 9.69
CA ALA A 123 -7.76 2.53 8.25
C ALA A 123 -7.51 1.22 7.51
N MET A 124 -6.40 0.53 7.84
CA MET A 124 -6.08 -0.76 7.21
C MET A 124 -7.06 -1.87 7.59
N LEU A 125 -7.47 -1.93 8.86
CA LEU A 125 -8.44 -2.92 9.33
C LEU A 125 -9.84 -2.65 8.73
N GLY A 126 -10.25 -1.39 8.61
CA GLY A 126 -11.49 -1.00 7.95
C GLY A 126 -11.50 -1.36 6.46
N LEU A 127 -10.35 -1.22 5.78
CA LEU A 127 -10.17 -1.65 4.39
C LEU A 127 -10.41 -3.16 4.26
N VAL A 128 -9.80 -3.96 5.13
CA VAL A 128 -9.86 -5.43 5.08
C VAL A 128 -11.28 -5.97 5.30
N ILE A 129 -12.09 -5.33 6.14
CA ILE A 129 -13.47 -5.79 6.41
C ILE A 129 -14.51 -5.18 5.46
N SER A 130 -14.10 -4.37 4.47
CA SER A 130 -15.03 -3.68 3.58
C SER A 130 -15.83 -4.65 2.72
N PRO A 131 -17.18 -4.62 2.75
CA PRO A 131 -18.04 -5.56 2.02
C PRO A 131 -18.30 -5.12 0.57
N ASN A 132 -17.81 -3.96 0.17
CA ASN A 132 -17.99 -3.39 -1.17
C ASN A 132 -16.81 -2.50 -1.57
N LEU A 133 -16.71 -2.23 -2.86
CA LEU A 133 -15.60 -1.48 -3.44
C LEU A 133 -15.56 -0.02 -3.02
N LEU A 134 -16.73 0.62 -2.74
CA LEU A 134 -16.79 2.01 -2.29
C LEU A 134 -16.24 2.17 -0.87
N GLN A 135 -16.67 1.32 0.06
CA GLN A 135 -16.15 1.34 1.43
C GLN A 135 -14.65 1.01 1.45
N LEU A 136 -14.21 0.04 0.65
CA LEU A 136 -12.79 -0.26 0.46
C LEU A 136 -12.05 1.00 0.00
N TYR A 137 -12.58 1.75 -0.98
CA TYR A 137 -11.96 2.98 -1.48
C TYR A 137 -11.86 4.06 -0.40
N ILE A 138 -12.89 4.24 0.42
CA ILE A 138 -12.85 5.21 1.55
C ILE A 138 -11.70 4.88 2.50
N PHE A 139 -11.57 3.63 2.91
CA PHE A 139 -10.48 3.21 3.79
C PHE A 139 -9.12 3.20 3.08
N TRP A 140 -9.09 2.93 1.79
CA TRP A 140 -7.91 3.04 0.94
C TRP A 140 -7.30 4.45 0.96
N GLU A 141 -8.15 5.46 0.90
CA GLU A 141 -7.75 6.85 1.02
C GLU A 141 -7.27 7.21 2.43
N LEU A 142 -7.93 6.67 3.46
CA LEU A 142 -7.50 6.86 4.85
C LEU A 142 -6.13 6.20 5.13
N VAL A 143 -5.84 5.04 4.54
CA VAL A 143 -4.50 4.42 4.59
C VAL A 143 -3.47 5.35 3.95
N GLY A 144 -3.81 5.98 2.82
CA GLY A 144 -2.95 7.00 2.17
C GLY A 144 -2.69 8.19 3.09
N LEU A 145 -3.72 8.73 3.74
CA LEU A 145 -3.58 9.82 4.70
C LEU A 145 -2.73 9.42 5.91
N GLY A 146 -3.01 8.25 6.49
CA GLY A 146 -2.23 7.75 7.64
C GLY A 146 -0.74 7.59 7.31
N SER A 147 -0.42 7.07 6.12
CA SER A 147 0.96 6.94 5.66
C SER A 147 1.64 8.31 5.46
N PHE A 148 0.94 9.29 4.89
CA PHE A 148 1.43 10.66 4.75
C PHE A 148 1.82 11.27 6.10
N LEU A 149 0.97 11.12 7.13
CA LEU A 149 1.23 11.62 8.48
C LEU A 149 2.42 10.92 9.14
N LEU A 150 2.56 9.62 8.93
CA LEU A 150 3.63 8.81 9.53
C LEU A 150 4.98 9.01 8.82
N ILE A 151 5.02 9.09 7.50
CA ILE A 151 6.25 9.39 6.73
C ILE A 151 6.73 10.80 7.07
N GLY A 152 5.80 11.76 7.12
CA GLY A 152 6.05 13.14 7.49
C GLY A 152 6.14 13.40 8.99
N PHE A 153 6.31 12.39 9.84
CA PHE A 153 6.36 12.57 11.30
C PHE A 153 7.43 13.59 11.73
N TYR A 154 8.60 13.52 11.10
CA TYR A 154 9.68 14.50 11.28
C TYR A 154 9.57 15.68 10.30
N PHE A 155 8.37 16.30 10.21
CA PHE A 155 8.05 17.36 9.26
C PHE A 155 8.94 18.61 9.34
N PHE A 156 9.69 18.78 10.42
CA PHE A 156 10.70 19.83 10.55
C PHE A 156 11.92 19.59 9.63
N LYS A 157 12.16 18.34 9.17
CA LYS A 157 13.15 18.00 8.16
C LYS A 157 12.54 18.19 6.77
N GLU A 158 13.27 18.85 5.88
CA GLU A 158 12.81 19.12 4.52
C GLU A 158 12.62 17.81 3.72
N GLU A 159 13.54 16.87 3.90
CA GLU A 159 13.52 15.56 3.25
C GLU A 159 12.26 14.76 3.63
N ALA A 160 11.89 14.77 4.91
CA ALA A 160 10.69 14.07 5.39
C ALA A 160 9.40 14.70 4.84
N ARG A 161 9.35 16.05 4.73
CA ARG A 161 8.20 16.74 4.09
C ARG A 161 8.11 16.41 2.62
N ALA A 162 9.22 16.44 1.91
CA ALA A 162 9.27 16.11 0.49
C ALA A 162 8.88 14.65 0.24
N ALA A 163 9.38 13.72 1.05
CA ALA A 163 9.03 12.30 0.99
C ALA A 163 7.55 12.04 1.24
N ALA A 164 6.96 12.65 2.28
CA ALA A 164 5.54 12.52 2.57
C ALA A 164 4.67 13.05 1.42
N LYS A 165 4.99 14.24 0.90
CA LYS A 165 4.31 14.84 -0.26
C LYS A 165 4.40 13.96 -1.50
N LYS A 166 5.60 13.42 -1.80
CA LYS A 166 5.82 12.52 -2.94
C LYS A 166 4.99 11.24 -2.78
N ALA A 167 5.02 10.61 -1.59
CA ALA A 167 4.25 9.41 -1.30
C ALA A 167 2.74 9.65 -1.51
N PHE A 168 2.21 10.77 -0.97
CA PHE A 168 0.81 11.11 -1.13
C PHE A 168 0.42 11.34 -2.60
N ILE A 169 1.18 12.12 -3.36
CA ILE A 169 0.88 12.43 -4.76
C ILE A 169 0.97 11.16 -5.63
N MET A 170 2.02 10.36 -5.48
CA MET A 170 2.22 9.16 -6.29
C MET A 170 1.13 8.12 -6.05
N THR A 171 0.75 7.90 -4.78
CA THR A 171 -0.37 6.99 -4.47
C THR A 171 -1.70 7.55 -4.95
N ARG A 172 -1.92 8.87 -4.88
CA ARG A 172 -3.12 9.54 -5.38
C ARG A 172 -3.29 9.37 -6.90
N ILE A 173 -2.21 9.38 -7.67
CA ILE A 173 -2.28 9.08 -9.12
C ILE A 173 -2.82 7.66 -9.35
N GLY A 174 -2.37 6.69 -8.55
CA GLY A 174 -2.94 5.34 -8.57
C GLY A 174 -4.42 5.30 -8.16
N ASP A 175 -4.76 6.03 -7.09
CA ASP A 175 -6.10 6.09 -6.52
C ASP A 175 -7.14 6.66 -7.52
N VAL A 176 -6.73 7.61 -8.39
CA VAL A 176 -7.57 8.11 -9.48
C VAL A 176 -7.93 6.98 -10.47
N GLY A 177 -6.96 6.12 -10.82
CA GLY A 177 -7.24 4.94 -11.65
C GLY A 177 -8.28 4.01 -11.00
N LEU A 178 -8.09 3.67 -9.71
CA LEU A 178 -9.05 2.87 -8.95
C LEU A 178 -10.44 3.51 -8.91
N PHE A 179 -10.50 4.83 -8.69
CA PHE A 179 -11.76 5.58 -8.65
C PHE A 179 -12.50 5.52 -9.97
N ILE A 180 -11.82 5.78 -11.09
CA ILE A 180 -12.43 5.69 -12.43
C ILE A 180 -12.90 4.27 -12.71
N GLY A 181 -12.08 3.24 -12.40
CA GLY A 181 -12.46 1.84 -12.55
C GLY A 181 -13.69 1.48 -11.75
N MET A 182 -13.78 1.95 -10.51
CA MET A 182 -14.94 1.76 -9.62
C MET A 182 -16.20 2.41 -10.17
N ILE A 183 -16.13 3.63 -10.69
CA ILE A 183 -17.30 4.33 -11.31
C ILE A 183 -17.76 3.62 -12.58
N LEU A 184 -16.84 3.18 -13.42
CA LEU A 184 -17.20 2.43 -14.64
C LEU A 184 -17.87 1.09 -14.30
N ILE A 185 -17.39 0.37 -13.28
CA ILE A 185 -18.05 -0.84 -12.79
C ILE A 185 -19.47 -0.52 -12.31
N PHE A 186 -19.61 0.50 -11.47
CA PHE A 186 -20.91 0.92 -10.97
C PHE A 186 -21.90 1.25 -12.09
N TRP A 187 -21.43 1.94 -13.12
CA TRP A 187 -22.27 2.32 -14.27
C TRP A 187 -22.88 1.13 -14.99
N HIS A 188 -22.18 -0.02 -15.02
CA HIS A 188 -22.64 -1.23 -15.72
C HIS A 188 -23.29 -2.26 -14.79
N ALA A 189 -22.76 -2.43 -13.58
CA ALA A 189 -23.28 -3.41 -12.61
C ALA A 189 -24.38 -2.84 -11.70
N GLY A 190 -24.60 -1.52 -11.70
CA GLY A 190 -25.59 -0.84 -10.85
C GLY A 190 -25.30 -0.88 -9.35
N SER A 191 -24.13 -1.40 -8.93
CA SER A 191 -23.78 -1.59 -7.52
C SER A 191 -22.27 -1.61 -7.30
N PHE A 192 -21.85 -1.24 -6.07
CA PHE A 192 -20.46 -1.39 -5.61
C PHE A 192 -20.21 -2.72 -4.89
N GLU A 193 -21.25 -3.52 -4.63
CA GLU A 193 -21.16 -4.81 -3.93
C GLU A 193 -20.38 -5.84 -4.75
N TYR A 194 -19.44 -6.55 -4.12
CA TYR A 194 -18.63 -7.56 -4.81
C TYR A 194 -19.49 -8.63 -5.49
N ASP A 195 -20.54 -9.12 -4.80
CA ASP A 195 -21.45 -10.14 -5.35
C ASP A 195 -22.20 -9.66 -6.61
N ALA A 196 -22.56 -8.36 -6.64
CA ALA A 196 -23.22 -7.78 -7.82
C ALA A 196 -22.24 -7.60 -8.98
N ILE A 197 -21.02 -7.18 -8.70
CA ILE A 197 -19.95 -7.03 -9.70
C ILE A 197 -19.62 -8.40 -10.33
N PHE A 198 -19.43 -9.42 -9.50
CA PHE A 198 -19.10 -10.76 -9.99
C PHE A 198 -20.26 -11.40 -10.76
N ARG A 199 -21.52 -11.16 -10.37
CA ARG A 199 -22.68 -11.55 -11.16
C ARG A 199 -22.70 -10.84 -12.53
N ALA A 200 -22.47 -9.54 -12.57
CA ALA A 200 -22.46 -8.77 -13.83
C ALA A 200 -21.39 -9.27 -14.83
N ILE A 201 -20.28 -9.84 -14.32
CA ILE A 201 -19.28 -10.51 -15.15
C ILE A 201 -19.86 -11.79 -15.77
N HIS A 202 -20.57 -12.60 -14.97
CA HIS A 202 -21.14 -13.89 -15.41
C HIS A 202 -22.37 -13.73 -16.31
N THR A 203 -23.20 -12.71 -16.07
CA THR A 203 -24.40 -12.42 -16.88
C THR A 203 -24.07 -11.71 -18.20
N GLY A 204 -22.85 -11.16 -18.34
CA GLY A 204 -22.43 -10.42 -19.54
C GLY A 204 -22.84 -8.95 -19.54
N ASP A 205 -23.36 -8.41 -18.44
CA ASP A 205 -23.67 -6.99 -18.29
C ASP A 205 -22.37 -6.13 -18.37
N LEU A 206 -21.25 -6.70 -17.94
CA LEU A 206 -19.92 -6.19 -18.21
C LEU A 206 -19.34 -6.85 -19.46
N THR A 207 -19.17 -6.09 -20.53
CA THR A 207 -18.55 -6.60 -21.77
C THR A 207 -17.08 -6.95 -21.55
N PRO A 208 -16.48 -7.88 -22.32
CA PRO A 208 -15.07 -8.26 -22.19
C PRO A 208 -14.10 -7.06 -22.24
N THR A 209 -14.42 -6.06 -23.06
CA THR A 209 -13.64 -4.82 -23.15
C THR A 209 -13.74 -4.02 -21.85
N MET A 210 -14.94 -3.89 -21.27
CA MET A 210 -15.14 -3.17 -20.00
C MET A 210 -14.50 -3.90 -18.84
N ILE A 211 -14.56 -5.24 -18.80
CA ILE A 211 -13.85 -6.05 -17.82
C ILE A 211 -12.35 -5.74 -17.87
N THR A 212 -11.77 -5.74 -19.06
CA THR A 212 -10.34 -5.45 -19.25
C THR A 212 -9.96 -4.04 -18.80
N ILE A 213 -10.72 -3.03 -19.23
CA ILE A 213 -10.46 -1.63 -18.88
C ILE A 213 -10.57 -1.42 -17.37
N THR A 214 -11.65 -1.91 -16.74
CA THR A 214 -11.89 -1.73 -15.32
C THR A 214 -10.86 -2.49 -14.47
N ALA A 215 -10.49 -3.70 -14.86
CA ALA A 215 -9.44 -4.46 -14.19
C ALA A 215 -8.09 -3.73 -14.23
N ILE A 216 -7.68 -3.19 -15.39
CA ILE A 216 -6.44 -2.41 -15.52
C ILE A 216 -6.50 -1.13 -14.68
N LEU A 217 -7.62 -0.41 -14.67
CA LEU A 217 -7.79 0.81 -13.88
C LEU A 217 -7.72 0.51 -12.37
N ILE A 218 -8.32 -0.58 -11.91
CA ILE A 218 -8.20 -1.05 -10.51
C ILE A 218 -6.75 -1.44 -10.21
N PHE A 219 -6.06 -2.09 -11.15
CA PHE A 219 -4.66 -2.45 -11.00
C PHE A 219 -3.75 -1.22 -10.88
N ILE A 220 -4.03 -0.11 -11.59
CA ILE A 220 -3.29 1.15 -11.43
C ILE A 220 -3.38 1.64 -9.96
N GLY A 221 -4.53 1.50 -9.32
CA GLY A 221 -4.66 1.75 -7.87
C GLY A 221 -3.75 0.85 -7.03
N ALA A 222 -3.76 -0.45 -7.32
CA ALA A 222 -2.89 -1.42 -6.66
C ALA A 222 -1.40 -1.10 -6.88
N MET A 223 -1.01 -0.67 -8.09
CA MET A 223 0.36 -0.24 -8.41
C MET A 223 0.80 0.93 -7.52
N GLY A 224 -0.08 1.91 -7.30
CA GLY A 224 0.20 3.06 -6.45
C GLY A 224 0.57 2.68 -5.02
N LYS A 225 -0.27 1.89 -4.34
CA LYS A 225 -0.03 1.47 -2.95
C LYS A 225 1.07 0.43 -2.82
N SER A 226 1.14 -0.55 -3.73
CA SER A 226 2.15 -1.61 -3.70
C SER A 226 3.47 -1.23 -4.38
N GLY A 227 3.64 0.04 -4.76
CA GLY A 227 4.91 0.54 -5.32
C GLY A 227 5.37 -0.25 -6.54
N GLN A 228 4.43 -0.59 -7.45
CA GLN A 228 4.79 -1.24 -8.71
C GLN A 228 5.23 -0.20 -9.74
N PHE A 229 6.13 -0.60 -10.63
CA PHE A 229 6.56 0.26 -11.73
C PHE A 229 5.36 0.68 -12.61
N PRO A 230 5.22 1.97 -12.99
CA PRO A 230 6.14 3.09 -12.72
C PRO A 230 5.88 3.85 -11.40
N LEU A 231 4.87 3.53 -10.62
CA LEU A 231 4.44 4.27 -9.41
C LEU A 231 5.22 3.86 -8.13
N HIS A 232 6.48 3.44 -8.24
CA HIS A 232 7.29 2.87 -7.15
C HIS A 232 8.16 3.89 -6.41
N THR A 233 8.44 5.07 -7.00
CA THR A 233 9.55 5.95 -6.55
C THR A 233 9.34 6.57 -5.17
N TRP A 234 8.10 6.60 -4.66
CA TRP A 234 7.79 7.10 -3.33
C TRP A 234 8.25 6.18 -2.19
N LEU A 235 8.30 4.85 -2.46
CA LEU A 235 8.49 3.85 -1.42
C LEU A 235 9.90 3.89 -0.80
N PRO A 236 11.01 4.03 -1.56
CA PRO A 236 12.34 4.24 -0.98
C PRO A 236 12.50 5.57 -0.26
N ASP A 237 11.80 6.63 -0.68
CA ASP A 237 11.85 7.93 -0.03
C ASP A 237 11.02 7.95 1.28
N ALA A 238 10.00 7.10 1.40
CA ALA A 238 9.25 6.89 2.64
C ALA A 238 10.13 6.45 3.82
N MET A 239 11.39 6.07 3.58
CA MET A 239 12.38 5.73 4.61
C MET A 239 12.80 6.92 5.49
N GLU A 240 12.41 8.15 5.17
CA GLU A 240 12.61 9.33 6.02
C GLU A 240 11.75 9.31 7.31
N GLY A 241 10.67 8.53 7.32
CA GLY A 241 9.88 8.28 8.52
C GLY A 241 10.60 7.43 9.58
N PRO A 242 10.10 7.40 10.84
CA PRO A 242 10.65 6.53 11.88
C PRO A 242 10.67 5.05 11.46
N THR A 243 11.71 4.30 11.85
CA THR A 243 11.86 2.90 11.39
C THR A 243 10.69 1.97 11.77
N PRO A 244 10.04 2.07 12.94
CA PRO A 244 8.83 1.30 13.23
C PRO A 244 7.69 1.54 12.23
N VAL A 245 7.57 2.77 11.73
CA VAL A 245 6.61 3.11 10.66
C VAL A 245 6.95 2.38 9.37
N SER A 246 8.25 2.36 9.01
CA SER A 246 8.70 1.61 7.84
C SER A 246 8.38 0.12 7.97
N ALA A 247 8.56 -0.47 9.16
CA ALA A 247 8.20 -1.86 9.42
C ALA A 247 6.70 -2.12 9.21
N LEU A 248 5.84 -1.21 9.70
CA LEU A 248 4.38 -1.37 9.57
C LEU A 248 3.90 -1.18 8.12
N ILE A 249 4.31 -0.08 7.47
CA ILE A 249 3.88 0.27 6.10
C ILE A 249 4.32 -0.80 5.09
N HIS A 250 5.57 -1.29 5.20
CA HIS A 250 6.19 -2.12 4.18
C HIS A 250 6.08 -3.63 4.40
N ALA A 251 5.55 -4.07 5.56
CA ALA A 251 5.40 -5.50 5.82
C ALA A 251 3.97 -6.01 5.59
N ALA A 252 2.98 -5.42 6.27
CA ALA A 252 1.66 -6.03 6.42
C ALA A 252 0.48 -5.10 6.10
N THR A 253 0.71 -3.82 5.77
CA THR A 253 -0.37 -2.83 5.67
C THR A 253 -0.44 -2.18 4.29
N MET A 254 -0.05 -0.93 4.14
CA MET A 254 -0.27 -0.14 2.92
C MET A 254 0.17 -0.84 1.64
N VAL A 255 1.39 -1.39 1.63
CA VAL A 255 1.90 -2.06 0.41
C VAL A 255 1.23 -3.41 0.16
N ALA A 256 0.73 -4.06 1.20
CA ALA A 256 -0.07 -5.27 1.11
C ALA A 256 -1.50 -4.99 0.58
N ALA A 257 -2.02 -3.77 0.75
CA ALA A 257 -3.37 -3.41 0.32
C ALA A 257 -3.58 -3.56 -1.20
N GLY A 258 -2.56 -3.27 -2.03
CA GLY A 258 -2.67 -3.46 -3.48
C GLY A 258 -2.74 -4.94 -3.86
N VAL A 259 -1.96 -5.80 -3.20
CA VAL A 259 -2.03 -7.27 -3.38
C VAL A 259 -3.39 -7.80 -2.91
N TYR A 260 -3.86 -7.32 -1.76
CA TYR A 260 -5.19 -7.63 -1.22
C TYR A 260 -6.31 -7.24 -2.18
N LEU A 261 -6.24 -6.03 -2.78
CA LEU A 261 -7.22 -5.54 -3.75
C LEU A 261 -7.28 -6.46 -4.99
N VAL A 262 -6.13 -6.83 -5.57
CA VAL A 262 -6.08 -7.73 -6.73
C VAL A 262 -6.60 -9.12 -6.36
N ALA A 263 -6.26 -9.62 -5.15
CA ALA A 263 -6.76 -10.90 -4.66
C ALA A 263 -8.29 -10.88 -4.39
N THR A 264 -8.82 -9.80 -3.80
CA THR A 264 -10.27 -9.65 -3.56
C THR A 264 -11.05 -9.54 -4.87
N MET A 265 -10.50 -8.80 -5.86
CA MET A 265 -11.10 -8.63 -7.18
C MET A 265 -10.63 -9.68 -8.19
N PHE A 266 -10.05 -10.78 -7.73
CA PHE A 266 -9.51 -11.84 -8.60
C PHE A 266 -10.50 -12.37 -9.65
N PRO A 267 -11.82 -12.53 -9.36
CA PRO A 267 -12.80 -12.89 -10.40
C PRO A 267 -12.85 -11.90 -11.58
N LEU A 268 -12.69 -10.60 -11.31
CA LEU A 268 -12.65 -9.58 -12.37
C LEU A 268 -11.37 -9.71 -13.20
N PHE A 269 -10.23 -9.91 -12.57
CA PHE A 269 -8.95 -10.06 -13.25
C PHE A 269 -8.91 -11.33 -14.09
N SER A 270 -9.33 -12.46 -13.53
CA SER A 270 -9.33 -13.78 -14.19
C SER A 270 -10.27 -13.84 -15.40
N ALA A 271 -11.27 -12.97 -15.46
CA ALA A 271 -12.16 -12.83 -16.61
C ALA A 271 -11.51 -12.13 -17.83
N SER A 272 -10.31 -11.56 -17.69
CA SER A 272 -9.56 -10.91 -18.78
C SER A 272 -8.11 -11.41 -18.83
N ALA A 273 -7.78 -12.17 -19.87
CA ALA A 273 -6.41 -12.64 -20.11
C ALA A 273 -5.43 -11.46 -20.27
N VAL A 274 -5.87 -10.34 -20.85
CA VAL A 274 -5.05 -9.13 -21.02
C VAL A 274 -4.74 -8.49 -19.66
N ALA A 275 -5.73 -8.40 -18.78
CA ALA A 275 -5.53 -7.86 -17.43
C ALA A 275 -4.58 -8.75 -16.62
N MET A 276 -4.79 -10.06 -16.62
CA MET A 276 -3.91 -11.03 -15.97
C MET A 276 -2.47 -10.91 -16.46
N GLN A 277 -2.27 -10.90 -17.78
CA GLN A 277 -0.94 -10.77 -18.37
C GLN A 277 -0.29 -9.42 -18.03
N THR A 278 -1.06 -8.34 -17.97
CA THR A 278 -0.58 -7.00 -17.57
C THR A 278 -0.07 -7.04 -16.11
N VAL A 279 -0.83 -7.63 -15.18
CA VAL A 279 -0.43 -7.79 -13.78
C VAL A 279 0.86 -8.62 -13.67
N ALA A 280 0.94 -9.74 -14.41
CA ALA A 280 2.11 -10.61 -14.42
C ALA A 280 3.38 -9.90 -14.95
N ILE A 281 3.27 -9.20 -16.08
CA ILE A 281 4.39 -8.48 -16.71
C ILE A 281 4.89 -7.36 -15.79
N VAL A 282 3.98 -6.50 -15.28
CA VAL A 282 4.36 -5.42 -14.38
C VAL A 282 4.98 -5.96 -13.09
N GLY A 283 4.43 -7.06 -12.55
CA GLY A 283 4.98 -7.73 -11.36
C GLY A 283 6.39 -8.25 -11.59
N ALA A 284 6.62 -9.02 -12.65
CA ALA A 284 7.95 -9.57 -12.98
C ALA A 284 8.98 -8.49 -13.27
N PHE A 285 8.59 -7.47 -14.06
CA PHE A 285 9.46 -6.33 -14.34
C PHE A 285 9.83 -5.59 -13.05
N THR A 286 8.86 -5.29 -12.20
CA THR A 286 9.10 -4.62 -10.91
C THR A 286 10.02 -5.43 -10.03
N ALA A 287 9.85 -6.77 -10.00
CA ALA A 287 10.68 -7.65 -9.17
C ALA A 287 12.17 -7.57 -9.54
N ILE A 288 12.51 -7.70 -10.83
CA ILE A 288 13.91 -7.64 -11.28
C ILE A 288 14.47 -6.22 -11.25
N PHE A 289 13.68 -5.22 -11.62
CA PHE A 289 14.04 -3.81 -11.61
C PHE A 289 14.44 -3.35 -10.20
N ALA A 290 13.60 -3.60 -9.20
CA ALA A 290 13.89 -3.23 -7.82
C ALA A 290 15.05 -4.04 -7.23
N ALA A 291 15.17 -5.33 -7.56
CA ALA A 291 16.28 -6.17 -7.12
C ALA A 291 17.63 -5.66 -7.65
N SER A 292 17.68 -5.20 -8.89
CA SER A 292 18.91 -4.66 -9.48
C SER A 292 19.36 -3.35 -8.81
N ILE A 293 18.44 -2.46 -8.44
CA ILE A 293 18.75 -1.24 -7.68
C ILE A 293 19.26 -1.58 -6.28
N GLY A 294 18.68 -2.60 -5.64
CA GLY A 294 19.07 -3.07 -4.31
C GLY A 294 20.56 -3.48 -4.20
N LEU A 295 21.19 -3.90 -5.31
CA LEU A 295 22.60 -4.30 -5.36
C LEU A 295 23.56 -3.18 -4.94
N VAL A 296 23.24 -1.95 -5.25
CA VAL A 296 24.16 -0.79 -5.13
C VAL A 296 23.78 0.20 -4.03
N GLN A 297 22.58 0.06 -3.42
CA GLN A 297 22.16 0.95 -2.35
C GLN A 297 23.09 0.86 -1.13
N THR A 298 23.34 1.99 -0.50
CA THR A 298 24.23 2.12 0.66
C THR A 298 23.50 2.45 1.96
N ASP A 299 22.20 2.71 1.92
CA ASP A 299 21.33 2.93 3.06
C ASP A 299 20.60 1.63 3.41
N ILE A 300 20.72 1.17 4.68
CA ILE A 300 20.12 -0.08 5.16
C ILE A 300 18.60 -0.13 4.94
N LYS A 301 17.89 0.99 5.20
CA LYS A 301 16.43 1.08 5.01
C LYS A 301 16.07 1.09 3.52
N ARG A 302 16.84 1.77 2.67
CA ARG A 302 16.60 1.80 1.21
C ARG A 302 16.85 0.44 0.57
N VAL A 303 17.86 -0.32 0.99
CA VAL A 303 18.04 -1.72 0.54
C VAL A 303 16.79 -2.54 0.86
N LEU A 304 16.28 -2.44 2.09
CA LEU A 304 15.06 -3.14 2.51
C LEU A 304 13.81 -2.62 1.77
N ALA A 305 13.75 -1.34 1.43
CA ALA A 305 12.66 -0.76 0.64
C ALA A 305 12.61 -1.34 -0.78
N TYR A 306 13.74 -1.35 -1.50
CA TYR A 306 13.81 -1.96 -2.83
C TYR A 306 13.55 -3.48 -2.78
N SER A 307 14.00 -4.15 -1.73
CA SER A 307 13.65 -5.54 -1.54
C SER A 307 12.14 -5.75 -1.28
N THR A 308 11.44 -4.78 -0.67
CA THR A 308 9.98 -4.81 -0.55
C THR A 308 9.30 -4.66 -1.91
N VAL A 309 9.69 -3.66 -2.69
CA VAL A 309 9.16 -3.45 -4.07
C VAL A 309 9.34 -4.71 -4.90
N SER A 310 10.51 -5.36 -4.81
CA SER A 310 10.80 -6.61 -5.52
C SER A 310 9.87 -7.75 -5.08
N GLN A 311 9.66 -7.96 -3.77
CA GLN A 311 8.79 -9.03 -3.26
C GLN A 311 7.30 -8.78 -3.61
N LEU A 312 6.84 -7.53 -3.58
CA LEU A 312 5.50 -7.18 -4.05
C LEU A 312 5.34 -7.44 -5.56
N GLY A 313 6.41 -7.22 -6.34
CA GLY A 313 6.46 -7.63 -7.74
C GLY A 313 6.24 -9.14 -7.92
N TYR A 314 6.84 -9.98 -7.07
CA TYR A 314 6.59 -11.43 -7.06
C TYR A 314 5.13 -11.78 -6.75
N MET A 315 4.50 -11.08 -5.79
CA MET A 315 3.09 -11.32 -5.46
C MET A 315 2.17 -10.96 -6.62
N MET A 316 2.44 -9.83 -7.30
CA MET A 316 1.69 -9.45 -8.51
C MET A 316 1.93 -10.42 -9.65
N LEU A 317 3.18 -10.89 -9.85
CA LEU A 317 3.49 -11.93 -10.82
C LEU A 317 2.70 -13.21 -10.55
N ALA A 318 2.62 -13.66 -9.29
CA ALA A 318 1.85 -14.82 -8.88
C ALA A 318 0.37 -14.65 -9.22
N LEU A 319 -0.26 -13.55 -8.77
CA LEU A 319 -1.67 -13.26 -9.04
C LEU A 319 -1.94 -13.16 -10.54
N GLY A 320 -1.11 -12.46 -11.30
CA GLY A 320 -1.23 -12.35 -12.76
C GLY A 320 -0.97 -13.66 -13.51
N SER A 321 -0.31 -14.64 -12.88
CA SER A 321 -0.09 -15.99 -13.41
C SER A 321 -1.09 -17.01 -12.83
N ALA A 322 -2.28 -16.58 -12.44
CA ALA A 322 -3.35 -17.40 -11.85
C ALA A 322 -2.99 -18.10 -10.52
N GLY A 323 -1.85 -17.75 -9.90
CA GLY A 323 -1.40 -18.28 -8.61
C GLY A 323 -1.99 -17.52 -7.43
N TYR A 324 -3.31 -17.58 -7.24
CA TYR A 324 -4.02 -16.90 -6.14
C TYR A 324 -3.45 -17.26 -4.77
N VAL A 325 -3.36 -18.56 -4.49
CA VAL A 325 -2.82 -19.06 -3.21
C VAL A 325 -1.36 -18.66 -3.05
N ALA A 326 -0.54 -18.81 -4.08
CA ALA A 326 0.88 -18.47 -4.05
C ALA A 326 1.11 -16.99 -3.71
N GLY A 327 0.31 -16.08 -4.31
CA GLY A 327 0.38 -14.64 -4.03
C GLY A 327 0.02 -14.31 -2.58
N VAL A 328 -1.07 -14.86 -2.06
CA VAL A 328 -1.55 -14.64 -0.68
C VAL A 328 -0.62 -15.32 0.34
N PHE A 329 -0.12 -16.51 0.04
CA PHE A 329 0.84 -17.20 0.89
C PHE A 329 2.14 -16.43 1.02
N HIS A 330 2.65 -15.90 -0.10
CA HIS A 330 3.86 -15.07 -0.04
C HIS A 330 3.62 -13.75 0.69
N LEU A 331 2.43 -13.15 0.56
CA LEU A 331 2.02 -11.99 1.35
C LEU A 331 2.09 -12.28 2.86
N THR A 332 1.61 -13.45 3.27
CA THR A 332 1.62 -13.89 4.67
C THR A 332 3.03 -14.04 5.22
N THR A 333 3.88 -14.78 4.55
CA THR A 333 5.28 -15.01 4.97
C THR A 333 6.10 -13.72 4.92
N HIS A 334 5.87 -12.89 3.88
CA HIS A 334 6.49 -11.59 3.70
C HIS A 334 6.22 -10.65 4.88
N ALA A 335 4.99 -10.59 5.37
CA ALA A 335 4.64 -9.74 6.49
C ALA A 335 5.54 -9.99 7.69
N PHE A 336 5.87 -11.25 7.99
CA PHE A 336 6.68 -11.62 9.14
C PHE A 336 8.16 -11.32 8.93
N PHE A 337 8.77 -11.83 7.86
CA PHE A 337 10.20 -11.60 7.68
C PHE A 337 10.54 -10.16 7.33
N LYS A 338 9.62 -9.38 6.72
CA LYS A 338 9.87 -7.97 6.44
C LYS A 338 9.76 -7.08 7.67
N ALA A 339 8.73 -7.30 8.49
CA ALA A 339 8.64 -6.61 9.77
C ALA A 339 9.89 -6.87 10.61
N LEU A 340 10.33 -8.14 10.67
CA LEU A 340 11.57 -8.52 11.35
C LEU A 340 12.78 -7.76 10.84
N LEU A 341 13.01 -7.74 9.52
CA LEU A 341 14.17 -7.09 8.90
C LEU A 341 14.19 -5.58 9.17
N PHE A 342 13.04 -4.91 9.05
CA PHE A 342 12.96 -3.48 9.34
C PHE A 342 13.15 -3.16 10.82
N LEU A 343 12.55 -3.94 11.73
CA LEU A 343 12.76 -3.73 13.17
C LEU A 343 14.22 -4.00 13.57
N ALA A 344 14.83 -5.05 13.02
CA ALA A 344 16.25 -5.34 13.25
C ALA A 344 17.16 -4.24 12.66
N ALA A 345 16.85 -3.71 11.49
CA ALA A 345 17.55 -2.54 10.94
C ALA A 345 17.38 -1.30 11.84
N GLY A 346 16.17 -1.10 12.40
CA GLY A 346 15.92 -0.05 13.39
C GLY A 346 16.79 -0.20 14.63
N SER A 347 16.92 -1.41 15.15
CA SER A 347 17.81 -1.70 16.30
C SER A 347 19.27 -1.37 15.98
N VAL A 348 19.74 -1.71 14.78
CA VAL A 348 21.09 -1.34 14.32
C VAL A 348 21.24 0.17 14.24
N ILE A 349 20.32 0.87 13.58
CA ILE A 349 20.37 2.34 13.43
C ILE A 349 20.35 3.04 14.78
N HIS A 350 19.55 2.55 15.73
CA HIS A 350 19.46 3.09 17.09
C HIS A 350 20.79 2.95 17.86
N ALA A 351 21.53 1.87 17.60
CA ALA A 351 22.81 1.61 18.25
C ALA A 351 24.02 2.34 17.61
N VAL A 352 23.98 2.58 16.28
CA VAL A 352 25.12 3.16 15.55
C VAL A 352 24.89 4.59 15.04
N HIS A 353 23.69 5.13 15.20
CA HIS A 353 23.26 6.48 14.79
C HIS A 353 23.55 6.83 13.31
N THR A 354 23.63 5.82 12.45
CA THR A 354 23.81 6.00 11.00
C THR A 354 23.00 4.98 10.21
N GLN A 355 22.56 5.34 9.01
CA GLN A 355 21.88 4.44 8.07
C GLN A 355 22.84 3.89 7.00
N ASN A 356 24.05 4.45 6.88
CA ASN A 356 25.00 4.07 5.85
C ASN A 356 25.74 2.78 6.21
N ILE A 357 25.47 1.70 5.46
CA ILE A 357 26.06 0.37 5.68
C ILE A 357 27.59 0.35 5.53
N ASN A 358 28.18 1.28 4.77
CA ASN A 358 29.63 1.36 4.61
C ASN A 358 30.34 1.90 5.86
N LYS A 359 29.60 2.57 6.76
CA LYS A 359 30.09 3.08 8.07
C LYS A 359 29.84 2.09 9.20
N MET A 360 29.14 0.98 8.94
CA MET A 360 28.88 -0.12 9.88
C MET A 360 29.92 -1.22 9.72
N GLY A 361 29.89 -2.24 10.56
CA GLY A 361 30.72 -3.44 10.48
C GLY A 361 30.93 -4.05 11.86
N GLY A 362 31.16 -5.38 11.91
CA GLY A 362 31.53 -6.11 13.13
C GLY A 362 30.49 -6.13 14.24
N LEU A 363 29.23 -5.75 13.96
CA LEU A 363 28.19 -5.60 14.97
C LEU A 363 27.71 -6.92 15.59
N GLN A 364 27.95 -8.07 14.92
CA GLN A 364 27.52 -9.38 15.38
C GLN A 364 28.00 -9.73 16.80
N LYS A 365 29.18 -9.28 17.19
CA LYS A 365 29.75 -9.58 18.52
C LYS A 365 29.04 -8.81 19.64
N LYS A 366 28.58 -7.60 19.35
CA LYS A 366 27.95 -6.69 20.31
C LYS A 366 26.41 -6.77 20.31
N MET A 367 25.81 -7.06 19.14
CA MET A 367 24.35 -7.17 18.95
C MET A 367 23.98 -8.60 18.51
N LYS A 368 24.22 -9.59 19.37
CA LYS A 368 24.08 -11.02 19.04
C LYS A 368 22.65 -11.41 18.67
N VAL A 369 21.66 -10.94 19.43
CA VAL A 369 20.24 -11.25 19.20
C VAL A 369 19.76 -10.58 17.92
N THR A 370 20.04 -9.29 17.77
CA THR A 370 19.67 -8.54 16.55
C THR A 370 20.32 -9.14 15.31
N ALA A 371 21.62 -9.53 15.38
CA ALA A 371 22.32 -10.13 14.24
C ALA A 371 21.74 -11.50 13.86
N ALA A 372 21.43 -12.36 14.84
CA ALA A 372 20.81 -13.66 14.57
C ALA A 372 19.41 -13.51 13.94
N LEU A 373 18.59 -12.59 14.46
CA LEU A 373 17.26 -12.33 13.94
C LEU A 373 17.28 -11.69 12.54
N PHE A 374 18.21 -10.78 12.29
CA PHE A 374 18.43 -10.23 10.94
C PHE A 374 18.85 -11.32 9.96
N LEU A 375 19.70 -12.25 10.39
CA LEU A 375 20.13 -13.39 9.58
C LEU A 375 18.96 -14.32 9.24
N ILE A 376 18.08 -14.64 10.21
CA ILE A 376 16.86 -15.42 9.97
C ILE A 376 15.99 -14.73 8.90
N GLY A 377 15.74 -13.44 9.03
CA GLY A 377 14.99 -12.67 8.04
C GLY A 377 15.67 -12.65 6.67
N THR A 378 17.01 -12.55 6.65
CA THR A 378 17.82 -12.60 5.42
C THR A 378 17.73 -13.95 4.73
N PHE A 379 17.81 -15.05 5.47
CA PHE A 379 17.61 -16.39 4.94
C PHE A 379 16.18 -16.58 4.41
N ALA A 380 15.17 -16.13 5.16
CA ALA A 380 13.77 -16.26 4.76
C ALA A 380 13.49 -15.53 3.44
N ILE A 381 13.86 -14.25 3.31
CA ILE A 381 13.62 -13.49 2.07
C ILE A 381 14.44 -14.03 0.89
N SER A 382 15.61 -14.63 1.13
CA SER A 382 16.45 -15.22 0.09
C SER A 382 15.89 -16.54 -0.44
N GLY A 383 14.91 -17.15 0.22
CA GLY A 383 14.35 -18.43 -0.17
C GLY A 383 15.26 -19.62 0.17
N VAL A 384 15.92 -19.56 1.32
CA VAL A 384 16.74 -20.67 1.82
C VAL A 384 15.82 -21.80 2.30
N PRO A 385 16.08 -23.07 1.94
CA PRO A 385 15.27 -24.21 2.32
C PRO A 385 14.87 -24.23 3.80
N LEU A 386 13.69 -24.75 4.11
CA LEU A 386 13.09 -24.90 5.44
C LEU A 386 12.63 -23.58 6.11
N LEU A 387 12.78 -22.44 5.47
CA LEU A 387 12.26 -21.16 5.96
C LEU A 387 11.00 -20.73 5.19
N SER A 388 10.21 -19.85 5.80
CA SER A 388 8.88 -19.52 5.27
C SER A 388 8.90 -18.97 3.84
N GLY A 389 9.88 -18.13 3.51
CA GLY A 389 10.02 -17.56 2.16
C GLY A 389 10.44 -18.55 1.08
N PHE A 390 11.03 -19.67 1.44
CA PHE A 390 11.34 -20.76 0.51
C PHE A 390 10.05 -21.33 -0.09
N PHE A 391 9.15 -21.83 0.75
CA PHE A 391 7.91 -22.45 0.31
C PHE A 391 7.04 -21.52 -0.52
N SER A 392 6.84 -20.30 -0.05
CA SER A 392 5.96 -19.35 -0.73
C SER A 392 6.54 -18.82 -2.05
N LYS A 393 7.86 -18.68 -2.16
CA LYS A 393 8.50 -18.24 -3.41
C LYS A 393 8.52 -19.35 -4.46
N ASP A 394 8.70 -20.60 -4.04
CA ASP A 394 8.64 -21.75 -4.93
C ASP A 394 7.25 -21.90 -5.56
N GLU A 395 6.17 -21.68 -4.80
CA GLU A 395 4.81 -21.68 -5.34
C GLU A 395 4.60 -20.58 -6.38
N ILE A 396 5.18 -19.37 -6.19
CA ILE A 396 5.12 -18.29 -7.18
C ILE A 396 5.79 -18.72 -8.49
N LEU A 397 6.99 -19.28 -8.40
CA LEU A 397 7.74 -19.75 -9.57
C LEU A 397 6.99 -20.89 -10.27
N ALA A 398 6.42 -21.81 -9.51
CA ALA A 398 5.61 -22.91 -10.03
C ALA A 398 4.37 -22.40 -10.77
N ALA A 399 3.59 -21.50 -10.16
CA ALA A 399 2.40 -20.91 -10.78
C ALA A 399 2.76 -20.16 -12.09
N THR A 400 3.87 -19.41 -12.08
CA THR A 400 4.35 -18.68 -13.26
C THR A 400 4.72 -19.62 -14.40
N TRP A 401 5.43 -20.71 -14.09
CA TRP A 401 5.82 -21.72 -15.07
C TRP A 401 4.61 -22.47 -15.63
N MET A 402 3.72 -22.94 -14.77
CA MET A 402 2.54 -23.72 -15.16
C MET A 402 1.55 -22.91 -15.99
N ASN A 403 1.50 -21.59 -15.81
CA ASN A 403 0.69 -20.68 -16.63
C ASN A 403 1.34 -20.37 -18.01
N GLY A 404 2.47 -20.98 -18.35
CA GLY A 404 3.17 -20.79 -19.64
C GLY A 404 3.98 -19.49 -19.73
N ASN A 405 4.13 -18.73 -18.65
CA ASN A 405 4.86 -17.46 -18.60
C ASN A 405 6.37 -17.68 -18.46
N TYR A 406 7.01 -18.44 -19.35
CA TYR A 406 8.42 -18.86 -19.22
C TYR A 406 9.42 -17.71 -19.16
N VAL A 407 9.21 -16.64 -19.92
CA VAL A 407 10.07 -15.44 -19.88
C VAL A 407 9.98 -14.77 -18.52
N LEU A 408 8.77 -14.62 -17.98
CA LEU A 408 8.55 -14.01 -16.66
C LEU A 408 9.11 -14.88 -15.54
N PHE A 409 9.05 -16.22 -15.70
CA PHE A 409 9.71 -17.18 -14.82
C PHE A 409 11.23 -16.96 -14.76
N ILE A 410 11.89 -16.83 -15.92
CA ILE A 410 13.34 -16.56 -15.99
C ILE A 410 13.69 -15.25 -15.30
N LEU A 411 12.92 -14.17 -15.54
CA LEU A 411 13.13 -12.88 -14.87
C LEU A 411 12.98 -13.01 -13.35
N ALA A 412 11.98 -13.77 -12.89
CA ALA A 412 11.78 -14.04 -11.47
C ALA A 412 12.94 -14.84 -10.84
N VAL A 413 13.46 -15.86 -11.54
CA VAL A 413 14.64 -16.63 -11.10
C VAL A 413 15.88 -15.74 -10.99
N ILE A 414 16.12 -14.86 -11.96
CA ILE A 414 17.23 -13.89 -11.90
C ILE A 414 17.03 -12.94 -10.71
N ALA A 415 15.82 -12.43 -10.50
CA ALA A 415 15.51 -11.56 -9.36
C ALA A 415 15.70 -12.30 -8.01
N ALA A 416 15.47 -13.61 -7.94
CA ALA A 416 15.75 -14.42 -6.75
C ALA A 416 17.25 -14.47 -6.44
N PHE A 417 18.09 -14.70 -7.47
CA PHE A 417 19.56 -14.62 -7.35
C PHE A 417 20.00 -13.25 -6.79
N LEU A 418 19.52 -12.16 -7.41
CA LEU A 418 19.84 -10.80 -6.99
C LEU A 418 19.39 -10.53 -5.55
N THR A 419 18.21 -11.03 -5.16
CA THR A 419 17.69 -10.89 -3.80
C THR A 419 18.61 -11.54 -2.77
N ALA A 420 19.00 -12.79 -3.00
CA ALA A 420 19.93 -13.50 -2.14
C ALA A 420 21.27 -12.77 -2.04
N PHE A 421 21.80 -12.31 -3.17
CA PHE A 421 23.06 -11.59 -3.22
C PHE A 421 23.03 -10.28 -2.43
N TYR A 422 22.08 -9.36 -2.70
CA TYR A 422 22.11 -8.05 -2.02
C TYR A 422 21.73 -8.14 -0.54
N MET A 423 20.90 -9.10 -0.14
CA MET A 423 20.56 -9.28 1.28
C MET A 423 21.75 -9.80 2.08
N PHE A 424 22.52 -10.75 1.51
CA PHE A 424 23.76 -11.20 2.15
C PHE A 424 24.89 -10.17 2.08
N ARG A 425 24.96 -9.38 0.98
CA ARG A 425 25.82 -8.19 0.94
C ARG A 425 25.52 -7.27 2.12
N LEU A 426 24.24 -6.97 2.36
CA LEU A 426 23.81 -6.14 3.47
C LEU A 426 24.22 -6.74 4.82
N TYR A 427 23.95 -8.04 5.02
CA TYR A 427 24.32 -8.74 6.25
C TYR A 427 25.83 -8.68 6.53
N TYR A 428 26.65 -9.04 5.54
CA TYR A 428 28.10 -9.04 5.71
C TYR A 428 28.66 -7.65 5.97
N LEU A 429 28.18 -6.62 5.31
CA LEU A 429 28.66 -5.26 5.53
C LEU A 429 28.29 -4.69 6.90
N VAL A 430 27.17 -5.08 7.45
CA VAL A 430 26.66 -4.56 8.74
C VAL A 430 27.20 -5.37 9.92
N PHE A 431 27.11 -6.69 9.86
CA PHE A 431 27.34 -7.54 11.04
C PHE A 431 28.72 -8.18 11.10
N THR A 432 29.40 -8.37 9.96
CA THR A 432 30.69 -9.05 9.93
C THR A 432 31.87 -8.09 9.68
N GLY A 433 33.08 -8.61 9.76
CA GLY A 433 34.31 -7.82 9.58
C GLY A 433 34.68 -6.99 10.81
N GLU A 434 35.44 -5.92 10.58
CA GLU A 434 35.90 -5.00 11.64
C GLU A 434 34.86 -3.94 11.92
N ALA A 435 34.73 -3.56 13.20
CA ALA A 435 33.86 -2.46 13.61
C ALA A 435 34.43 -1.14 13.09
N LYS A 436 33.61 -0.40 12.32
CA LYS A 436 34.00 0.91 11.77
C LYS A 436 33.38 2.06 12.58
N THR A 437 32.38 1.78 13.39
CA THR A 437 31.77 2.77 14.26
C THR A 437 32.64 3.01 15.50
N LYS A 438 32.69 4.28 15.95
CA LYS A 438 33.32 4.70 17.22
C LYS A 438 32.34 4.65 18.39
N GLU A 439 31.05 4.45 18.13
CA GLU A 439 30.00 4.40 19.15
C GLU A 439 30.15 3.18 20.05
N ASP A 440 29.76 3.32 21.30
CA ASP A 440 29.67 2.19 22.24
C ASP A 440 28.39 1.38 21.97
N VAL A 441 28.50 0.48 21.01
CA VAL A 441 27.38 -0.32 20.54
C VAL A 441 27.01 -1.37 21.58
N HIS A 442 25.72 -1.44 21.89
CA HIS A 442 25.13 -2.44 22.77
C HIS A 442 23.84 -3.01 22.17
N GLU A 443 23.41 -4.17 22.66
CA GLU A 443 22.16 -4.81 22.23
C GLU A 443 20.95 -3.96 22.61
N SER A 444 19.92 -3.99 21.77
CA SER A 444 18.66 -3.31 22.01
C SER A 444 17.96 -3.82 23.27
N PRO A 445 17.20 -2.99 24.00
CA PRO A 445 16.48 -3.40 25.20
C PRO A 445 15.43 -4.49 24.87
N ARG A 446 15.07 -5.29 25.89
CA ARG A 446 14.16 -6.44 25.74
C ARG A 446 12.82 -6.08 25.09
N ILE A 447 12.31 -4.88 25.36
CA ILE A 447 11.05 -4.40 24.78
C ILE A 447 11.12 -4.27 23.24
N MET A 448 12.31 -4.11 22.67
CA MET A 448 12.54 -4.11 21.22
C MET A 448 12.88 -5.51 20.71
N THR A 449 13.64 -6.31 21.45
CA THR A 449 14.07 -7.65 20.99
C THR A 449 12.93 -8.68 21.04
N TYR A 450 12.00 -8.64 22.01
CA TYR A 450 10.88 -9.60 22.08
C TYR A 450 9.97 -9.57 20.84
N PRO A 451 9.49 -8.41 20.34
CA PRO A 451 8.75 -8.38 19.08
C PRO A 451 9.52 -8.98 17.92
N MET A 452 10.82 -8.72 17.82
CA MET A 452 11.66 -9.30 16.78
C MET A 452 11.80 -10.83 16.90
N ILE A 453 11.90 -11.36 18.13
CA ILE A 453 11.95 -12.81 18.36
C ILE A 453 10.66 -13.49 17.90
N VAL A 454 9.49 -12.92 18.23
CA VAL A 454 8.18 -13.44 17.76
C VAL A 454 8.14 -13.48 16.24
N LEU A 455 8.52 -12.39 15.58
CA LEU A 455 8.57 -12.33 14.12
C LEU A 455 9.62 -13.29 13.54
N GLY A 456 10.75 -13.50 14.23
CA GLY A 456 11.78 -14.46 13.86
C GLY A 456 11.27 -15.89 13.86
N VAL A 457 10.53 -16.28 14.90
CA VAL A 457 9.87 -17.59 14.96
C VAL A 457 8.88 -17.75 13.82
N LEU A 458 8.03 -16.74 13.57
CA LEU A 458 7.06 -16.78 12.48
C LEU A 458 7.73 -16.81 11.10
N ALA A 459 8.85 -16.11 10.91
CA ALA A 459 9.64 -16.17 9.68
C ALA A 459 10.23 -17.57 9.39
N VAL A 460 10.37 -18.41 10.42
CA VAL A 460 10.77 -19.81 10.26
C VAL A 460 9.53 -20.69 10.01
N VAL A 461 8.51 -20.60 10.89
CA VAL A 461 7.44 -21.62 10.93
C VAL A 461 6.24 -21.33 10.01
N ALA A 462 5.99 -20.08 9.63
CA ALA A 462 4.79 -19.72 8.86
C ALA A 462 4.75 -20.35 7.45
N GLY A 463 5.87 -20.79 6.93
CA GLY A 463 5.92 -21.51 5.66
C GLY A 463 5.30 -22.90 5.70
N TYR A 464 5.29 -23.54 6.85
CA TYR A 464 4.78 -24.91 6.98
C TYR A 464 3.28 -25.06 6.90
N ILE A 465 2.53 -23.95 6.91
CA ILE A 465 1.07 -23.94 6.76
C ILE A 465 0.59 -24.32 5.35
N ASN A 466 1.47 -24.27 4.36
CA ASN A 466 1.17 -24.61 2.97
C ASN A 466 2.36 -25.26 2.30
N THR A 467 2.55 -26.55 2.50
CA THR A 467 3.69 -27.30 1.95
C THR A 467 3.25 -28.64 1.42
N PRO A 468 3.94 -29.19 0.41
CA PRO A 468 3.66 -30.53 -0.09
C PRO A 468 3.89 -31.63 0.96
N TRP A 469 4.68 -31.33 2.02
CA TRP A 469 5.09 -32.33 3.02
C TRP A 469 4.18 -32.39 4.26
N PHE A 470 3.58 -31.25 4.65
CA PHE A 470 2.77 -31.13 5.86
C PHE A 470 1.30 -30.80 5.57
N GLY A 471 0.94 -30.67 4.28
CA GLY A 471 -0.40 -30.36 3.82
C GLY A 471 -0.58 -28.90 3.35
N THR A 472 -1.61 -28.72 2.52
CA THR A 472 -1.95 -27.45 1.84
C THR A 472 -3.04 -26.69 2.58
N PHE A 473 -2.97 -26.68 3.91
CA PHE A 473 -4.02 -26.15 4.77
C PHE A 473 -4.44 -24.71 4.39
N LEU A 474 -3.48 -23.83 4.13
CA LEU A 474 -3.79 -22.46 3.76
C LEU A 474 -4.48 -22.38 2.40
N GLY A 475 -3.99 -23.13 1.42
CA GLY A 475 -4.57 -23.20 0.08
C GLY A 475 -6.01 -23.71 0.11
N ASP A 476 -6.24 -24.84 0.77
CA ASP A 476 -7.57 -25.46 0.90
C ASP A 476 -8.55 -24.54 1.61
N TRP A 477 -8.11 -23.86 2.68
CA TRP A 477 -8.95 -22.94 3.42
C TRP A 477 -9.26 -21.66 2.63
N LEU A 478 -8.29 -21.05 1.96
CA LEU A 478 -8.49 -19.85 1.14
C LEU A 478 -9.40 -20.10 -0.06
N THR A 479 -9.37 -21.30 -0.62
CA THR A 479 -10.13 -21.65 -1.83
C THR A 479 -11.51 -22.20 -1.55
N LYS A 480 -11.80 -22.57 -0.30
CA LYS A 480 -13.09 -23.17 0.12
C LYS A 480 -14.31 -22.31 -0.24
N ASP A 481 -14.17 -20.99 -0.18
CA ASP A 481 -15.29 -20.04 -0.35
C ASP A 481 -15.24 -19.24 -1.65
N VAL A 482 -14.28 -19.52 -2.52
CA VAL A 482 -14.16 -18.76 -3.77
C VAL A 482 -14.93 -19.44 -4.90
N ALA A 483 -15.71 -18.63 -5.63
CA ALA A 483 -16.54 -19.12 -6.75
C ALA A 483 -15.76 -19.36 -8.05
N PHE A 484 -14.45 -19.13 -8.07
CA PHE A 484 -13.59 -19.32 -9.24
C PHE A 484 -12.65 -20.51 -9.07
N LYS A 485 -12.27 -21.12 -10.21
CA LYS A 485 -11.30 -22.21 -10.19
C LYS A 485 -9.93 -21.66 -9.84
N VAL A 486 -9.35 -22.15 -8.76
CA VAL A 486 -7.97 -21.87 -8.38
C VAL A 486 -7.09 -22.97 -8.94
N GLN A 487 -6.01 -22.59 -9.60
CA GLN A 487 -5.01 -23.54 -10.08
C GLN A 487 -4.16 -24.00 -8.90
N GLU A 488 -4.11 -25.28 -8.64
CA GLU A 488 -3.20 -25.86 -7.66
C GLU A 488 -1.75 -25.63 -8.13
N ALA A 489 -0.95 -24.99 -7.31
CA ALA A 489 0.41 -24.60 -7.67
C ALA A 489 1.46 -25.68 -7.30
N HIS A 490 1.12 -26.97 -7.39
CA HIS A 490 2.10 -28.02 -7.21
C HIS A 490 2.93 -28.17 -8.48
N GLY A 491 3.99 -27.37 -8.56
CA GLY A 491 4.93 -27.40 -9.68
C GLY A 491 5.87 -28.61 -9.64
N PRO A 492 6.53 -28.89 -10.79
CA PRO A 492 7.55 -29.92 -10.86
C PRO A 492 8.70 -29.67 -9.86
N VAL A 493 9.20 -30.72 -9.22
CA VAL A 493 10.28 -30.65 -8.20
C VAL A 493 11.55 -29.94 -8.69
N TRP A 494 11.83 -29.97 -10.00
CA TRP A 494 13.01 -29.31 -10.56
C TRP A 494 12.98 -27.77 -10.36
N ILE A 495 11.78 -27.14 -10.29
CA ILE A 495 11.66 -25.69 -10.02
C ILE A 495 12.21 -25.37 -8.63
N MET A 496 11.83 -26.15 -7.63
CA MET A 496 12.34 -26.03 -6.26
C MET A 496 13.87 -26.20 -6.21
N ILE A 497 14.41 -27.18 -6.97
CA ILE A 497 15.86 -27.41 -7.06
C ILE A 497 16.56 -26.19 -7.69
N VAL A 498 16.03 -25.68 -8.80
CA VAL A 498 16.59 -24.48 -9.48
C VAL A 498 16.54 -23.27 -8.56
N ALA A 499 15.40 -22.99 -7.91
CA ALA A 499 15.25 -21.88 -6.98
C ALA A 499 16.27 -21.96 -5.82
N THR A 500 16.45 -23.16 -5.27
CA THR A 500 17.44 -23.42 -4.20
C THR A 500 18.87 -23.16 -4.69
N LEU A 501 19.26 -23.74 -5.82
CA LEU A 501 20.60 -23.58 -6.37
C LEU A 501 20.92 -22.11 -6.69
N VAL A 502 19.97 -21.40 -7.28
CA VAL A 502 20.12 -19.99 -7.62
C VAL A 502 20.25 -19.11 -6.37
N SER A 503 19.45 -19.37 -5.34
CA SER A 503 19.55 -18.66 -4.05
C SER A 503 20.90 -18.93 -3.37
N LEU A 504 21.34 -20.19 -3.32
CA LEU A 504 22.65 -20.57 -2.76
C LEU A 504 23.81 -19.96 -3.55
N ALA A 505 23.72 -19.90 -4.89
CA ALA A 505 24.73 -19.26 -5.72
C ALA A 505 24.84 -17.74 -5.41
N GLY A 506 23.70 -17.04 -5.23
CA GLY A 506 23.70 -15.64 -4.81
C GLY A 506 24.34 -15.43 -3.43
N ILE A 507 24.03 -16.29 -2.47
CA ILE A 507 24.63 -16.29 -1.13
C ILE A 507 26.14 -16.53 -1.22
N ALA A 508 26.56 -17.55 -1.95
CA ALA A 508 27.97 -17.89 -2.11
C ALA A 508 28.77 -16.75 -2.75
N LEU A 509 28.23 -16.13 -3.81
CA LEU A 509 28.87 -14.99 -4.45
C LEU A 509 29.02 -13.81 -3.46
N ALA A 510 27.98 -13.49 -2.71
CA ALA A 510 28.03 -12.45 -1.69
C ALA A 510 29.06 -12.76 -0.59
N TYR A 511 29.17 -14.03 -0.18
CA TYR A 511 30.19 -14.49 0.78
C TYR A 511 31.61 -14.29 0.26
N PHE A 512 31.90 -14.69 -0.97
CA PHE A 512 33.24 -14.54 -1.54
C PHE A 512 33.65 -13.08 -1.70
N ILE A 513 32.72 -12.18 -2.04
CA ILE A 513 33.01 -10.74 -2.24
C ILE A 513 33.07 -10.00 -0.89
N TYR A 514 32.08 -10.17 -0.03
CA TYR A 514 31.90 -9.32 1.17
C TYR A 514 32.29 -10.03 2.48
N GLY A 515 32.14 -11.34 2.56
CA GLY A 515 32.52 -12.15 3.73
C GLY A 515 34.01 -12.47 3.74
N LYS A 516 34.47 -13.31 2.81
CA LYS A 516 35.85 -13.76 2.70
C LYS A 516 36.77 -12.74 2.02
N LYS A 517 36.19 -11.80 1.24
CA LYS A 517 36.93 -10.77 0.47
C LYS A 517 37.96 -11.33 -0.50
N SER A 518 37.72 -12.54 -1.02
CA SER A 518 38.60 -13.22 -1.99
C SER A 518 38.42 -12.69 -3.42
N ILE A 519 37.28 -12.07 -3.71
CA ILE A 519 36.97 -11.40 -4.98
C ILE A 519 36.91 -9.90 -4.70
N ALA A 520 37.53 -9.11 -5.56
CA ALA A 520 37.51 -7.64 -5.43
C ALA A 520 36.10 -7.08 -5.48
N ARG A 521 35.85 -6.01 -4.72
CA ARG A 521 34.53 -5.34 -4.70
C ARG A 521 34.20 -4.65 -6.04
N ASP A 522 35.22 -4.35 -6.81
CA ASP A 522 35.11 -3.63 -8.10
C ASP A 522 34.78 -4.57 -9.28
N TRP A 523 34.19 -5.72 -8.99
CA TRP A 523 33.80 -6.72 -9.98
C TRP A 523 32.91 -6.19 -11.11
N ALA A 524 32.16 -5.08 -10.87
CA ALA A 524 31.33 -4.38 -11.85
C ALA A 524 32.01 -3.15 -12.48
N GLY A 525 33.36 -3.01 -12.38
CA GLY A 525 34.10 -1.87 -12.91
C GLY A 525 34.19 -0.67 -11.97
N GLY A 526 33.85 -0.85 -10.69
CA GLY A 526 33.91 0.18 -9.67
C GLY A 526 32.77 1.20 -9.73
N GLU A 527 32.85 2.24 -8.89
CA GLU A 527 31.82 3.30 -8.79
C GLU A 527 31.73 4.18 -10.07
N GLU A 528 32.72 4.13 -10.93
CA GLU A 528 32.77 4.90 -12.18
C GLU A 528 32.13 4.18 -13.36
N ALA A 529 31.85 2.87 -13.24
CA ALA A 529 31.24 2.10 -14.31
C ALA A 529 29.84 2.66 -14.67
N PRO A 530 29.52 2.76 -15.97
CA PRO A 530 28.24 3.31 -16.42
C PRO A 530 27.04 2.54 -15.82
N LEU A 531 27.14 1.23 -15.75
CA LEU A 531 26.09 0.37 -15.17
C LEU A 531 25.89 0.68 -13.68
N TYR A 532 26.98 0.85 -12.91
CA TYR A 532 26.88 1.21 -11.49
C TYR A 532 26.19 2.56 -11.30
N LYS A 533 26.54 3.58 -12.12
CA LYS A 533 25.91 4.90 -12.08
C LYS A 533 24.42 4.81 -12.39
N ILE A 534 24.02 4.09 -13.43
CA ILE A 534 22.60 3.89 -13.78
C ILE A 534 21.82 3.27 -12.62
N LEU A 535 22.37 2.23 -11.99
CA LEU A 535 21.72 1.57 -10.87
C LEU A 535 21.67 2.45 -9.61
N LYS A 536 22.75 3.20 -9.33
CA LYS A 536 22.83 4.13 -8.20
C LYS A 536 21.81 5.25 -8.32
N GLU A 537 21.67 5.82 -9.53
CA GLU A 537 20.67 6.84 -9.86
C GLU A 537 19.29 6.23 -10.21
N LYS A 538 19.07 4.96 -9.84
CA LYS A 538 17.73 4.30 -9.92
C LYS A 538 17.14 4.35 -11.34
N TYR A 539 17.97 4.17 -12.34
CA TYR A 539 17.63 4.27 -13.77
C TYR A 539 17.11 5.65 -14.19
N TYR A 540 17.42 6.69 -13.45
CA TYR A 540 17.00 8.08 -13.71
C TYR A 540 15.47 8.27 -13.81
N VAL A 541 14.66 7.44 -13.12
CA VAL A 541 13.21 7.54 -13.18
C VAL A 541 12.70 8.82 -12.52
N ASP A 542 13.30 9.23 -11.40
CA ASP A 542 12.95 10.49 -10.73
C ASP A 542 13.30 11.71 -11.61
N GLU A 543 14.44 11.68 -12.29
CA GLU A 543 14.87 12.71 -13.24
C GLU A 543 13.92 12.78 -14.43
N LEU A 544 13.52 11.63 -14.97
CA LEU A 544 12.53 11.57 -16.05
C LEU A 544 11.21 12.22 -15.64
N TYR A 545 10.72 11.96 -14.41
CA TYR A 545 9.50 12.60 -13.90
C TYR A 545 9.68 14.10 -13.71
N ASN A 546 10.84 14.54 -13.22
CA ASN A 546 11.15 15.95 -13.08
C ASN A 546 11.21 16.70 -14.42
N MET A 547 11.67 16.03 -15.50
CA MET A 547 11.77 16.63 -16.84
C MET A 547 10.47 16.54 -17.66
N THR A 548 9.58 15.59 -17.35
CA THR A 548 8.37 15.34 -18.16
C THR A 548 7.09 15.55 -17.37
N VAL A 549 6.78 14.68 -16.43
CA VAL A 549 5.48 14.64 -15.73
C VAL A 549 5.23 15.93 -14.93
N ILE A 550 6.22 16.40 -14.18
CA ILE A 550 6.07 17.60 -13.35
C ILE A 550 5.86 18.87 -14.17
N PRO A 551 6.65 19.17 -15.23
CA PRO A 551 6.40 20.33 -16.08
C PRO A 551 5.06 20.26 -16.81
N ILE A 552 4.67 19.09 -17.33
CA ILE A 552 3.37 18.90 -17.99
C ILE A 552 2.24 19.21 -17.00
N THR A 553 2.29 18.64 -15.78
CA THR A 553 1.28 18.88 -14.74
C THR A 553 1.21 20.36 -14.35
N LYS A 554 2.36 21.03 -14.19
CA LYS A 554 2.42 22.47 -13.93
C LYS A 554 1.85 23.29 -15.11
N GLY A 555 2.11 22.88 -16.34
CA GLY A 555 1.53 23.48 -17.54
C GLY A 555 0.01 23.37 -17.56
N ILE A 556 -0.53 22.17 -17.33
CA ILE A 556 -1.98 21.94 -17.23
C ILE A 556 -2.59 22.77 -16.10
N ALA A 557 -1.96 22.79 -14.92
CA ALA A 557 -2.43 23.59 -13.79
C ALA A 557 -2.43 25.11 -14.13
N HIS A 558 -1.46 25.57 -14.90
CA HIS A 558 -1.43 26.96 -15.37
C HIS A 558 -2.60 27.28 -16.32
N VAL A 559 -2.85 26.39 -17.29
CA VAL A 559 -4.00 26.53 -18.22
C VAL A 559 -5.33 26.51 -17.47
N LEU A 560 -5.51 25.58 -16.52
CA LEU A 560 -6.73 25.51 -15.70
C LEU A 560 -6.91 26.77 -14.85
N ARG A 561 -5.82 27.32 -14.30
CA ARG A 561 -5.86 28.58 -13.56
C ARG A 561 -6.30 29.75 -14.45
N LEU A 562 -5.80 29.81 -15.70
CA LEU A 562 -6.23 30.84 -16.65
C LEU A 562 -7.71 30.68 -17.00
N PHE A 563 -8.15 29.43 -17.23
CA PHE A 563 -9.56 29.14 -17.49
C PHE A 563 -10.44 29.58 -16.31
N GLU A 564 -10.06 29.23 -15.07
CA GLU A 564 -10.79 29.66 -13.87
C GLU A 564 -10.89 31.19 -13.81
N MET A 565 -9.75 31.89 -13.93
CA MET A 565 -9.68 33.34 -13.77
C MET A 565 -10.44 34.11 -14.89
N TYR A 566 -10.30 33.68 -16.15
CA TYR A 566 -10.86 34.43 -17.28
C TYR A 566 -12.25 33.95 -17.69
N VAL A 567 -12.55 32.64 -17.55
CA VAL A 567 -13.83 32.09 -17.96
C VAL A 567 -14.79 32.04 -16.77
N VAL A 568 -14.47 31.31 -15.71
CA VAL A 568 -15.40 31.08 -14.58
C VAL A 568 -15.60 32.38 -13.79
N GLU A 569 -14.55 32.97 -13.24
CA GLU A 569 -14.61 34.25 -12.53
C GLU A 569 -14.99 35.38 -13.46
N GLY A 570 -14.49 35.40 -14.69
CA GLY A 570 -14.81 36.40 -15.70
C GLY A 570 -16.31 36.45 -16.01
N ILE A 571 -16.96 35.30 -16.19
CA ILE A 571 -18.41 35.21 -16.40
C ILE A 571 -19.17 35.68 -15.15
N ALA A 572 -18.74 35.27 -13.97
CA ALA A 572 -19.36 35.69 -12.71
C ALA A 572 -19.29 37.22 -12.53
N VAL A 573 -18.11 37.83 -12.78
CA VAL A 573 -17.91 39.28 -12.76
C VAL A 573 -18.73 39.99 -13.83
N LEU A 574 -18.81 39.43 -15.03
CA LEU A 574 -19.62 39.96 -16.12
C LEU A 574 -21.11 40.01 -15.74
N ILE A 575 -21.66 38.90 -15.24
CA ILE A 575 -23.03 38.80 -14.75
C ILE A 575 -23.26 39.85 -13.63
N GLY A 576 -22.36 39.88 -12.65
CA GLY A 576 -22.44 40.87 -11.57
C GLY A 576 -22.41 42.31 -12.07
N SER A 577 -21.59 42.64 -13.07
CA SER A 577 -21.52 43.99 -13.66
C SER A 577 -22.75 44.33 -14.48
N LEU A 578 -23.32 43.37 -15.21
CA LEU A 578 -24.59 43.54 -15.93
C LEU A 578 -25.74 43.83 -14.96
N VAL A 579 -25.85 43.03 -13.89
CA VAL A 579 -26.90 43.27 -12.86
C VAL A 579 -26.69 44.63 -12.21
N LYS A 580 -25.47 45.02 -11.88
CA LYS A 580 -25.15 46.35 -11.32
C LYS A 580 -25.46 47.46 -12.30
N GLY A 581 -25.17 47.27 -13.60
CA GLY A 581 -25.54 48.21 -14.65
C GLY A 581 -27.06 48.37 -14.78
N MET A 582 -27.80 47.26 -14.82
CA MET A 582 -29.28 47.27 -14.83
C MET A 582 -29.86 47.93 -13.58
N SER A 583 -29.31 47.67 -12.40
CA SER A 583 -29.69 48.31 -11.14
C SER A 583 -29.45 49.82 -11.21
N GLY A 584 -28.32 50.26 -11.80
CA GLY A 584 -28.04 51.69 -12.01
C GLY A 584 -29.05 52.38 -12.94
N ILE A 585 -29.50 51.70 -13.99
CA ILE A 585 -30.57 52.21 -14.88
C ILE A 585 -31.90 52.24 -14.12
N GLY A 586 -32.25 51.17 -13.41
CA GLY A 586 -33.46 51.11 -12.57
C GLY A 586 -33.52 52.23 -11.51
N SER A 587 -32.38 52.46 -10.84
CA SER A 587 -32.26 53.54 -9.85
C SER A 587 -32.48 54.95 -10.45
N ARG A 588 -32.05 55.16 -11.68
CA ARG A 588 -32.31 56.46 -12.37
C ARG A 588 -33.78 56.64 -12.76
N LEU A 589 -34.52 55.55 -13.00
CA LEU A 589 -35.95 55.57 -13.25
C LEU A 589 -36.74 55.85 -11.98
N GLN A 590 -36.20 55.58 -10.81
CA GLN A 590 -36.77 55.88 -9.49
C GLN A 590 -36.38 57.28 -9.06
N ASN A 591 -36.98 58.30 -9.70
CA ASN A 591 -36.68 59.71 -9.43
C ASN A 591 -37.49 60.30 -8.27
N GLY A 592 -38.30 59.53 -7.53
CA GLY A 592 -39.13 59.95 -6.44
C GLY A 592 -40.39 60.73 -6.86
N ASN A 593 -40.63 60.95 -8.15
CA ASN A 593 -41.78 61.69 -8.64
C ASN A 593 -42.99 60.74 -8.83
N VAL A 594 -43.96 60.87 -7.91
CA VAL A 594 -45.16 60.02 -7.86
C VAL A 594 -46.00 60.15 -9.14
N GLN A 595 -45.96 61.29 -9.80
CA GLN A 595 -46.72 61.51 -11.06
C GLN A 595 -46.13 60.67 -12.18
N VAL A 596 -44.78 60.55 -12.28
CA VAL A 596 -44.14 59.72 -13.26
C VAL A 596 -44.46 58.23 -13.02
N TYR A 597 -44.45 57.78 -11.78
CA TYR A 597 -44.82 56.40 -11.44
C TYR A 597 -46.27 56.09 -11.78
N GLY A 598 -47.17 56.99 -11.45
CA GLY A 598 -48.61 56.89 -11.79
C GLY A 598 -48.78 56.80 -13.32
N THR A 599 -48.09 57.65 -14.09
CA THR A 599 -48.16 57.64 -15.55
C THR A 599 -47.62 56.34 -16.13
N VAL A 600 -46.49 55.87 -15.65
CA VAL A 600 -45.91 54.57 -16.11
C VAL A 600 -46.81 53.39 -15.81
N THR A 601 -47.44 53.39 -14.60
CA THR A 601 -48.38 52.34 -14.20
C THR A 601 -49.62 52.36 -15.09
N ALA A 602 -50.19 53.55 -15.34
CA ALA A 602 -51.34 53.68 -16.22
C ALA A 602 -51.07 53.26 -17.65
N VAL A 603 -49.93 53.67 -18.23
CA VAL A 603 -49.48 53.24 -19.57
C VAL A 603 -49.28 51.77 -19.64
N SER A 604 -48.58 51.16 -18.62
CA SER A 604 -48.35 49.71 -18.57
C SER A 604 -49.63 48.91 -18.48
N LEU A 605 -50.58 49.34 -17.70
CA LEU A 605 -51.92 48.73 -17.64
C LEU A 605 -52.69 48.86 -18.96
N ALA A 606 -52.63 50.03 -19.62
CA ALA A 606 -53.24 50.22 -20.91
C ALA A 606 -52.62 49.30 -21.98
N VAL A 607 -51.27 49.17 -22.02
CA VAL A 607 -50.55 48.23 -22.93
C VAL A 607 -50.94 46.80 -22.61
N LEU A 608 -50.99 46.41 -21.37
CA LEU A 608 -51.36 45.05 -20.94
C LEU A 608 -52.83 44.75 -21.35
N PHE A 609 -53.72 45.73 -21.23
CA PHE A 609 -55.12 45.62 -21.63
C PHE A 609 -55.24 45.47 -23.16
N ILE A 610 -54.43 46.21 -23.93
CA ILE A 610 -54.38 46.09 -25.40
C ILE A 610 -53.86 44.73 -25.81
N ILE A 611 -52.82 44.23 -25.16
CA ILE A 611 -52.26 42.89 -25.41
C ILE A 611 -53.33 41.81 -25.12
N LEU A 612 -54.04 41.91 -23.99
CA LEU A 612 -55.10 41.00 -23.60
C LEU A 612 -56.28 41.03 -24.60
N LEU A 613 -56.66 42.20 -25.12
CA LEU A 613 -57.68 42.33 -26.16
C LEU A 613 -57.20 41.69 -27.50
N TYR A 614 -55.93 41.85 -27.84
CA TYR A 614 -55.37 41.32 -29.09
C TYR A 614 -55.16 39.80 -29.02
N THR A 615 -54.84 39.25 -27.88
CA THR A 615 -54.65 37.81 -27.64
C THR A 615 -55.97 37.07 -27.33
N GLY A 616 -57.14 37.73 -27.40
CA GLY A 616 -58.44 37.09 -27.22
C GLY A 616 -58.71 36.61 -25.78
N GLY A 617 -57.95 37.11 -24.81
CA GLY A 617 -58.14 36.76 -23.37
C GLY A 617 -57.62 35.38 -22.98
N ASP A 618 -57.01 34.64 -23.85
CA ASP A 618 -56.39 33.34 -23.52
C ASP A 618 -55.03 33.52 -22.86
N LEU A 619 -55.04 33.90 -21.59
CA LEU A 619 -53.95 33.63 -20.64
C LEU A 619 -54.17 32.26 -20.02
N ARG A 620 -53.74 31.22 -20.72
CA ARG A 620 -53.51 29.89 -20.17
C ARG A 620 -52.04 29.75 -19.73
#